data_fd776234a2ccaa547f540d734d699ed7
#
_entry.id   fd776234a2ccaa547f540d734d699ed7
#
_cell.length_a   1.000
_cell.length_b   1.000
_cell.length_c   1.000
_cell.angle_alpha   90.00
_cell.angle_beta   90.00
_cell.angle_gamma   90.00
#
_symmetry.space_group_name_H-M   'P 1'
#
loop_
_entity.id
_entity.type
_entity.pdbx_description
1 polymer ?
#
loop_
_entity_poly.entity_id
_entity_poly.type
_entity_poly.pdbx_seq_one_letter_code
_entity_poly.pdbx_strand_id
1 'polypeptide(L)'
;MKKRMLFVLCIVFLLSIAGCGYQSKTVEADEEMVTLTLTPQYAPDISDDWLDANIGIYHQSFERQADDSVVVKMTKKQYDAYVDYIRSGIIFVAQNMAANERNNITDILYNDNFSEFRVTVKTDTLYRSDADAAYYIFTTYGRLYHYLTNCQYLTSGLEDDLEDWPVAITYLDADGNILEEDYSPE
;
A
#
# COMPACT_ATOMS: atom_id res chain seq x y z
N MET A 1 0.90 41.48 47.77
CA MET A 1 -0.10 40.48 47.32
C MET A 1 0.11 40.04 45.85
N LYS A 2 0.57 40.88 44.91
CA LYS A 2 0.74 40.52 43.49
C LYS A 2 1.83 39.45 43.20
N LYS A 3 2.91 39.36 43.98
CA LYS A 3 4.00 38.37 43.77
C LYS A 3 3.62 36.93 44.18
N ARG A 4 2.72 36.73 45.12
CA ARG A 4 2.26 35.40 45.55
C ARG A 4 1.26 34.79 44.58
N MET A 5 0.49 35.61 43.86
CA MET A 5 -0.46 35.14 42.84
C MET A 5 0.23 34.65 41.56
N LEU A 6 1.36 35.27 41.22
CA LEU A 6 2.18 34.83 40.06
C LEU A 6 2.83 33.47 40.27
N PHE A 7 3.23 33.15 41.51
CA PHE A 7 3.86 31.89 41.86
C PHE A 7 2.87 30.70 41.81
N VAL A 8 1.63 30.92 42.20
CA VAL A 8 0.55 29.92 42.15
C VAL A 8 0.16 29.66 40.68
N LEU A 9 0.17 30.68 39.83
CA LEU A 9 -0.15 30.53 38.40
C LEU A 9 0.92 29.73 37.66
N CYS A 10 2.21 29.92 38.02
CA CYS A 10 3.31 29.12 37.43
C CYS A 10 3.28 27.66 37.86
N ILE A 11 2.85 27.34 39.09
CA ILE A 11 2.75 25.96 39.58
C ILE A 11 1.59 25.22 38.89
N VAL A 12 0.48 25.88 38.61
CA VAL A 12 -0.65 25.30 37.88
C VAL A 12 -0.27 25.05 36.42
N PHE A 13 0.57 25.89 35.81
CA PHE A 13 1.03 25.72 34.44
C PHE A 13 2.09 24.60 34.29
N LEU A 14 2.89 24.37 35.33
CA LEU A 14 3.89 23.26 35.33
C LEU A 14 3.25 21.89 35.56
N LEU A 15 2.07 21.82 36.19
CA LEU A 15 1.33 20.57 36.37
C LEU A 15 0.54 20.14 35.12
N SER A 16 0.27 21.07 34.21
CA SER A 16 -0.42 20.75 32.94
C SER A 16 0.49 20.22 31.83
N ILE A 17 1.83 20.31 32.00
CA ILE A 17 2.80 19.79 31.02
C ILE A 17 3.26 18.35 31.36
N ALA A 18 3.02 17.89 32.59
CA ALA A 18 3.36 16.54 33.05
C ALA A 18 2.30 15.47 32.65
N GLY A 19 1.27 15.85 31.91
CA GLY A 19 0.15 14.97 31.52
C GLY A 19 0.20 14.43 30.10
N CYS A 20 1.22 14.72 29.27
CA CYS A 20 1.51 13.95 28.08
C CYS A 20 2.31 12.69 28.44
N GLY A 21 1.68 11.83 29.24
CA GLY A 21 2.11 10.45 29.35
C GLY A 21 2.00 9.85 27.97
N TYR A 22 3.12 9.45 27.41
CA TYR A 22 3.18 8.46 26.35
C TYR A 22 2.39 7.26 26.89
N GLN A 23 1.10 7.19 26.53
CA GLN A 23 0.37 5.95 26.71
C GLN A 23 1.03 4.97 25.75
N SER A 24 1.97 4.19 26.26
CA SER A 24 2.27 2.88 25.72
C SER A 24 0.89 2.22 25.59
N LYS A 25 0.36 2.14 24.37
CA LYS A 25 -0.81 1.33 24.08
C LYS A 25 -0.43 -0.07 24.51
N THR A 26 -0.89 -0.46 25.69
CA THR A 26 -0.93 -1.87 26.06
C THR A 26 -1.76 -2.53 24.97
N VAL A 27 -1.12 -3.38 24.16
CA VAL A 27 -1.79 -4.29 23.24
C VAL A 27 -2.77 -5.06 24.12
N GLU A 28 -4.07 -4.91 23.87
CA GLU A 28 -5.08 -5.70 24.56
C GLU A 28 -4.75 -7.17 24.27
N ALA A 29 -4.70 -8.00 25.31
CA ALA A 29 -4.14 -9.35 25.29
C ALA A 29 -4.93 -10.37 24.45
N ASP A 30 -5.92 -9.94 23.65
CA ASP A 30 -6.79 -10.74 22.79
C ASP A 30 -6.86 -10.26 21.33
N GLU A 31 -5.97 -9.36 20.86
CA GLU A 31 -5.95 -8.99 19.43
C GLU A 31 -5.32 -10.12 18.61
N GLU A 32 -6.09 -10.64 17.65
CA GLU A 32 -5.60 -11.62 16.68
C GLU A 32 -4.36 -11.09 15.94
N MET A 33 -3.27 -11.87 16.02
CA MET A 33 -2.00 -11.51 15.39
C MET A 33 -1.88 -12.17 14.02
N VAL A 34 -1.46 -11.40 13.04
CA VAL A 34 -1.14 -11.82 11.68
C VAL A 34 0.35 -11.74 11.48
N THR A 35 0.93 -12.76 10.84
CA THR A 35 2.30 -12.74 10.35
C THR A 35 2.25 -12.77 8.82
N LEU A 36 2.90 -11.81 8.18
CA LEU A 36 2.94 -11.66 6.74
C LEU A 36 4.40 -11.69 6.28
N THR A 37 4.70 -12.44 5.21
CA THR A 37 6.00 -12.41 4.56
C THR A 37 5.88 -11.62 3.25
N LEU A 38 6.57 -10.50 3.16
CA LEU A 38 6.64 -9.66 1.96
C LEU A 38 7.93 -10.00 1.22
N THR A 39 7.82 -10.65 0.07
CA THR A 39 8.98 -10.95 -0.78
C THR A 39 9.36 -9.72 -1.62
N PRO A 40 10.62 -9.61 -2.09
CA PRO A 40 11.04 -8.53 -3.00
C PRO A 40 10.19 -8.40 -4.26
N GLN A 41 9.59 -9.50 -4.72
CA GLN A 41 8.71 -9.52 -5.88
C GLN A 41 7.42 -8.72 -5.67
N TYR A 42 6.86 -8.73 -4.44
CA TYR A 42 5.59 -8.05 -4.10
C TYR A 42 5.78 -6.71 -3.42
N ALA A 43 6.95 -6.47 -2.85
CA ALA A 43 7.28 -5.24 -2.18
C ALA A 43 8.72 -4.82 -2.48
N PRO A 44 9.08 -4.60 -3.78
CA PRO A 44 10.45 -4.38 -4.20
C PRO A 44 11.08 -3.14 -3.56
N ASP A 45 10.27 -2.16 -3.17
CA ASP A 45 10.71 -0.87 -2.66
C ASP A 45 10.50 -0.71 -1.15
N ILE A 46 10.19 -1.80 -0.44
CA ILE A 46 9.98 -1.71 1.01
C ILE A 46 11.32 -1.50 1.71
N SER A 47 11.61 -0.28 2.10
CA SER A 47 12.83 0.08 2.82
C SER A 47 12.68 -0.10 4.33
N ASP A 48 13.79 -0.32 5.02
CA ASP A 48 13.79 -0.38 6.49
C ASP A 48 13.33 0.96 7.10
N ASP A 49 13.66 2.10 6.47
CA ASP A 49 13.19 3.42 6.90
C ASP A 49 11.66 3.52 6.84
N TRP A 50 11.03 2.95 5.80
CA TRP A 50 9.57 2.91 5.70
C TRP A 50 8.98 1.99 6.77
N LEU A 51 9.59 0.83 6.99
CA LEU A 51 9.15 -0.12 8.01
C LEU A 51 9.25 0.52 9.40
N ASP A 52 10.38 1.11 9.76
CA ASP A 52 10.58 1.79 11.04
C ASP A 52 9.58 2.93 11.27
N ALA A 53 9.32 3.74 10.24
CA ALA A 53 8.37 4.84 10.32
C ALA A 53 6.91 4.39 10.51
N ASN A 54 6.58 3.15 10.18
CA ASN A 54 5.23 2.60 10.21
C ASN A 54 4.98 1.60 11.36
N ILE A 55 5.96 1.41 12.26
CA ILE A 55 5.76 0.66 13.51
C ILE A 55 4.63 1.30 14.33
N GLY A 56 3.68 0.49 14.77
CA GLY A 56 2.50 0.92 15.51
C GLY A 56 1.36 1.45 14.63
N ILE A 57 1.60 1.72 13.35
CA ILE A 57 0.57 2.12 12.37
C ILE A 57 0.09 0.88 11.62
N TYR A 58 0.95 0.27 10.80
CA TYR A 58 0.62 -0.88 9.98
C TYR A 58 1.19 -2.20 10.52
N HIS A 59 2.17 -2.17 11.41
CA HIS A 59 2.75 -3.38 12.01
C HIS A 59 3.31 -3.11 13.41
N GLN A 60 3.60 -4.18 14.16
CA GLN A 60 4.20 -4.13 15.49
C GLN A 60 5.71 -4.31 15.44
N SER A 61 6.18 -5.18 14.55
CA SER A 61 7.59 -5.46 14.34
C SER A 61 7.81 -6.03 12.95
N PHE A 62 9.06 -5.98 12.49
CA PHE A 62 9.49 -6.62 11.27
C PHE A 62 10.87 -7.28 11.44
N GLU A 63 11.19 -8.20 10.54
CA GLU A 63 12.49 -8.85 10.44
C GLU A 63 12.83 -9.07 8.96
N ARG A 64 13.95 -8.50 8.48
CA ARG A 64 14.43 -8.74 7.12
C ARG A 64 15.21 -10.05 7.08
N GLN A 65 14.90 -10.88 6.10
CA GLN A 65 15.52 -12.17 5.90
C GLN A 65 16.73 -12.07 4.96
N ALA A 66 17.52 -13.14 4.87
CA ALA A 66 18.73 -13.18 4.04
C ALA A 66 18.45 -13.15 2.53
N ASP A 67 17.22 -13.43 2.10
CA ASP A 67 16.71 -13.37 0.73
C ASP A 67 16.03 -12.03 0.40
N ASP A 68 16.22 -11.01 1.26
CA ASP A 68 15.59 -9.71 1.20
C ASP A 68 14.07 -9.69 1.43
N SER A 69 13.45 -10.84 1.73
CA SER A 69 12.07 -10.84 2.20
C SER A 69 11.94 -10.20 3.59
N VAL A 70 10.74 -9.71 3.91
CA VAL A 70 10.45 -9.08 5.19
C VAL A 70 9.31 -9.80 5.86
N VAL A 71 9.57 -10.38 7.03
CA VAL A 71 8.53 -10.95 7.90
C VAL A 71 7.99 -9.85 8.79
N VAL A 72 6.71 -9.55 8.66
CA VAL A 72 6.03 -8.48 9.40
C VAL A 72 5.01 -9.09 10.35
N LYS A 73 5.00 -8.65 11.61
CA LYS A 73 3.99 -9.02 12.61
C LYS A 73 3.08 -7.84 12.88
N MET A 74 1.78 -8.07 12.81
CA MET A 74 0.77 -7.03 12.96
C MET A 74 -0.49 -7.58 13.62
N THR A 75 -1.32 -6.71 14.18
CA THR A 75 -2.67 -7.09 14.60
C THR A 75 -3.58 -7.22 13.36
N LYS A 76 -4.68 -7.97 13.48
CA LYS A 76 -5.68 -8.06 12.40
C LYS A 76 -6.17 -6.68 11.95
N LYS A 77 -6.35 -5.76 12.89
CA LYS A 77 -6.74 -4.37 12.61
C LYS A 77 -5.69 -3.63 11.78
N GLN A 78 -4.41 -3.83 12.08
CA GLN A 78 -3.31 -3.23 11.31
C GLN A 78 -3.21 -3.86 9.92
N TYR A 79 -3.43 -5.18 9.82
CA TYR A 79 -3.51 -5.87 8.54
C TYR A 79 -4.62 -5.28 7.66
N ASP A 80 -5.84 -5.12 8.18
CA ASP A 80 -6.95 -4.54 7.45
C ASP A 80 -6.64 -3.10 7.00
N ALA A 81 -6.02 -2.30 7.88
CA ALA A 81 -5.59 -0.95 7.54
C ALA A 81 -4.50 -0.93 6.45
N TYR A 82 -3.60 -1.92 6.43
CA TYR A 82 -2.59 -2.05 5.38
C TYR A 82 -3.20 -2.45 4.04
N VAL A 83 -4.15 -3.38 4.03
CA VAL A 83 -4.92 -3.74 2.81
C VAL A 83 -5.64 -2.52 2.25
N ASP A 84 -6.31 -1.74 3.10
CA ASP A 84 -6.99 -0.51 2.70
C ASP A 84 -6.01 0.56 2.18
N TYR A 85 -4.82 0.64 2.74
CA TYR A 85 -3.76 1.53 2.26
C TYR A 85 -3.32 1.16 0.84
N ILE A 86 -3.04 -0.12 0.57
CA ILE A 86 -2.67 -0.60 -0.78
C ILE A 86 -3.80 -0.34 -1.77
N ARG A 87 -5.05 -0.68 -1.41
CA ARG A 87 -6.23 -0.41 -2.24
C ARG A 87 -6.35 1.08 -2.60
N SER A 88 -6.25 1.94 -1.61
CA SER A 88 -6.34 3.39 -1.79
C SER A 88 -5.19 3.93 -2.65
N GLY A 89 -3.99 3.35 -2.51
CA GLY A 89 -2.81 3.68 -3.32
C GLY A 89 -3.03 3.37 -4.80
N ILE A 90 -3.56 2.20 -5.14
CA ILE A 90 -3.88 1.81 -6.54
C ILE A 90 -4.88 2.81 -7.13
N ILE A 91 -5.97 3.11 -6.42
CA ILE A 91 -7.01 4.06 -6.87
C ILE A 91 -6.41 5.45 -7.07
N PHE A 92 -5.62 5.93 -6.12
CA PHE A 92 -4.97 7.23 -6.20
C PHE A 92 -4.03 7.35 -7.41
N VAL A 93 -3.22 6.33 -7.66
CA VAL A 93 -2.31 6.31 -8.82
C VAL A 93 -3.09 6.28 -10.12
N ALA A 94 -4.12 5.45 -10.25
CA ALA A 94 -4.97 5.39 -11.45
C ALA A 94 -5.59 6.75 -11.75
N GLN A 95 -6.17 7.42 -10.75
CA GLN A 95 -6.76 8.75 -10.90
C GLN A 95 -5.73 9.82 -11.29
N ASN A 96 -4.54 9.80 -10.67
CA ASN A 96 -3.50 10.78 -10.98
C ASN A 96 -2.88 10.56 -12.36
N MET A 97 -2.72 9.31 -12.80
CA MET A 97 -2.23 9.03 -14.16
C MET A 97 -3.23 9.53 -15.20
N ALA A 98 -4.53 9.29 -15.02
CA ALA A 98 -5.56 9.77 -15.91
C ALA A 98 -5.74 11.32 -15.91
N ALA A 99 -5.55 11.95 -14.74
CA ALA A 99 -5.66 13.40 -14.59
C ALA A 99 -4.43 14.18 -15.10
N ASN A 100 -3.30 13.52 -15.32
CA ASN A 100 -2.08 14.18 -15.75
C ASN A 100 -2.10 14.43 -17.26
N GLU A 101 -2.32 15.69 -17.66
CA GLU A 101 -2.39 16.11 -19.06
C GLU A 101 -1.11 15.80 -19.88
N ARG A 102 0.04 15.59 -19.22
CA ARG A 102 1.29 15.22 -19.87
C ARG A 102 1.35 13.77 -20.30
N ASN A 103 0.55 12.91 -19.68
CA ASN A 103 0.43 11.51 -20.05
C ASN A 103 -0.52 11.37 -21.25
N ASN A 104 -0.30 10.34 -22.04
CA ASN A 104 -1.25 9.96 -23.09
C ASN A 104 -2.50 9.23 -22.55
N ILE A 105 -2.55 8.94 -21.26
CA ILE A 105 -3.66 8.24 -20.58
C ILE A 105 -4.77 9.23 -20.23
N THR A 106 -6.03 8.86 -20.52
CA THR A 106 -7.22 9.68 -20.23
C THR A 106 -8.13 9.05 -19.19
N ASP A 107 -8.14 7.72 -19.10
CA ASP A 107 -8.97 7.01 -18.13
C ASP A 107 -8.34 5.66 -17.77
N ILE A 108 -8.59 5.19 -16.56
CA ILE A 108 -8.17 3.88 -16.07
C ILE A 108 -9.34 3.28 -15.28
N LEU A 109 -9.96 2.28 -15.87
CA LEU A 109 -10.97 1.46 -15.21
C LEU A 109 -10.34 0.19 -14.65
N TYR A 110 -10.88 -0.30 -13.55
CA TYR A 110 -10.41 -1.52 -12.88
C TYR A 110 -11.57 -2.25 -12.22
N ASN A 111 -11.45 -3.56 -12.06
CA ASN A 111 -12.40 -4.34 -11.28
C ASN A 111 -12.12 -4.25 -9.77
N ASP A 112 -13.04 -4.75 -8.94
CA ASP A 112 -13.00 -4.60 -7.47
C ASP A 112 -11.78 -5.26 -6.81
N ASN A 113 -11.20 -6.27 -7.45
CA ASN A 113 -10.05 -7.02 -6.96
C ASN A 113 -8.73 -6.65 -7.63
N PHE A 114 -8.71 -5.67 -8.54
CA PHE A 114 -7.52 -5.19 -9.26
C PHE A 114 -6.79 -6.26 -10.07
N SER A 115 -7.51 -7.27 -10.58
CA SER A 115 -6.96 -8.26 -11.52
C SER A 115 -7.07 -7.84 -12.98
N GLU A 116 -7.87 -6.82 -13.28
CA GLU A 116 -8.09 -6.31 -14.62
C GLU A 116 -8.06 -4.79 -14.63
N PHE A 117 -7.28 -4.23 -15.55
CA PHE A 117 -7.21 -2.80 -15.82
C PHE A 117 -7.50 -2.52 -17.29
N ARG A 118 -8.31 -1.49 -17.56
CA ARG A 118 -8.54 -0.96 -18.90
C ARG A 118 -8.05 0.47 -18.94
N VAL A 119 -7.01 0.70 -19.73
CA VAL A 119 -6.31 1.99 -19.83
C VAL A 119 -6.68 2.63 -21.16
N THR A 120 -7.42 3.75 -21.11
CA THR A 120 -7.77 4.51 -22.31
C THR A 120 -6.72 5.57 -22.60
N VAL A 121 -6.22 5.62 -23.83
CA VAL A 121 -5.25 6.61 -24.28
C VAL A 121 -5.85 7.63 -25.24
N LYS A 122 -5.24 8.81 -25.37
CA LYS A 122 -5.72 9.95 -26.19
C LYS A 122 -5.66 9.70 -27.70
N THR A 123 -4.75 8.82 -28.10
CA THR A 123 -4.42 8.60 -29.51
C THR A 123 -4.64 7.14 -29.89
N ASP A 124 -4.68 6.86 -31.19
CA ASP A 124 -4.69 5.51 -31.75
C ASP A 124 -3.32 4.80 -31.65
N THR A 125 -2.36 5.46 -31.01
CA THR A 125 -0.99 4.95 -30.85
C THR A 125 -0.65 4.83 -29.38
N LEU A 126 -0.23 3.65 -28.96
CA LEU A 126 0.25 3.39 -27.61
C LEU A 126 1.68 3.90 -27.46
N TYR A 127 1.89 4.86 -26.57
CA TYR A 127 3.24 5.29 -26.19
C TYR A 127 3.81 4.33 -25.15
N ARG A 128 4.85 3.59 -25.52
CA ARG A 128 5.43 2.53 -24.68
C ARG A 128 5.82 3.01 -23.28
N SER A 129 6.39 4.21 -23.15
CA SER A 129 6.79 4.73 -21.83
C SER A 129 5.64 4.85 -20.84
N ASP A 130 4.45 5.25 -21.31
CA ASP A 130 3.26 5.37 -20.46
C ASP A 130 2.66 3.99 -20.19
N ALA A 131 2.69 3.10 -21.19
CA ALA A 131 2.22 1.74 -21.08
C ALA A 131 3.07 0.93 -20.10
N ASP A 132 4.40 1.00 -20.23
CA ASP A 132 5.32 0.30 -19.33
C ASP A 132 5.16 0.78 -17.89
N ALA A 133 5.04 2.11 -17.69
CA ALA A 133 4.83 2.66 -16.35
C ALA A 133 3.50 2.17 -15.72
N ALA A 134 2.41 2.18 -16.48
CA ALA A 134 1.13 1.66 -16.02
C ALA A 134 1.22 0.15 -15.73
N TYR A 135 1.84 -0.62 -16.61
CA TYR A 135 2.04 -2.05 -16.45
C TYR A 135 2.76 -2.36 -15.14
N TYR A 136 3.97 -1.81 -14.92
CA TYR A 136 4.74 -2.10 -13.72
C TYR A 136 4.01 -1.72 -12.45
N ILE A 137 3.35 -0.57 -12.42
CA ILE A 137 2.63 -0.12 -11.25
C ILE A 137 1.45 -1.05 -10.96
N PHE A 138 0.57 -1.27 -11.94
CA PHE A 138 -0.67 -1.99 -11.68
C PHE A 138 -0.45 -3.50 -11.52
N THR A 139 0.51 -4.10 -12.21
CA THR A 139 0.84 -5.52 -11.96
C THR A 139 1.47 -5.72 -10.60
N THR A 140 2.39 -4.86 -10.17
CA THR A 140 3.03 -4.97 -8.86
C THR A 140 2.01 -4.79 -7.73
N TYR A 141 1.27 -3.69 -7.73
CA TYR A 141 0.32 -3.41 -6.65
C TYR A 141 -0.95 -4.27 -6.73
N GLY A 142 -1.42 -4.62 -7.93
CA GLY A 142 -2.53 -5.56 -8.11
C GLY A 142 -2.18 -6.94 -7.55
N ARG A 143 -1.01 -7.48 -7.85
CA ARG A 143 -0.52 -8.74 -7.28
C ARG A 143 -0.35 -8.66 -5.77
N LEU A 144 0.22 -7.58 -5.25
CA LEU A 144 0.33 -7.36 -3.81
C LEU A 144 -1.06 -7.34 -3.14
N TYR A 145 -2.04 -6.65 -3.74
CA TYR A 145 -3.41 -6.63 -3.22
C TYR A 145 -4.03 -8.03 -3.21
N HIS A 146 -3.85 -8.79 -4.29
CA HIS A 146 -4.30 -10.18 -4.35
C HIS A 146 -3.63 -11.04 -3.29
N TYR A 147 -2.32 -10.95 -3.15
CA TYR A 147 -1.57 -11.63 -2.12
C TYR A 147 -2.16 -11.33 -0.73
N LEU A 148 -2.32 -10.05 -0.40
CA LEU A 148 -2.87 -9.64 0.88
C LEU A 148 -4.30 -10.16 1.10
N THR A 149 -5.20 -10.00 0.14
CA THR A 149 -6.61 -10.39 0.31
C THR A 149 -6.86 -11.89 0.37
N ASN A 150 -5.93 -12.70 -0.13
CA ASN A 150 -6.02 -14.16 -0.11
C ASN A 150 -5.09 -14.82 0.92
N CYS A 151 -4.21 -14.06 1.58
CA CYS A 151 -3.30 -14.55 2.62
C CYS A 151 -3.97 -15.23 3.82
N GLN A 152 -5.27 -15.06 4.01
CA GLN A 152 -6.02 -15.76 5.08
C GLN A 152 -5.93 -17.29 4.99
N TYR A 153 -5.45 -17.82 3.87
CA TYR A 153 -5.26 -19.25 3.61
C TYR A 153 -3.78 -19.70 3.73
N LEU A 154 -2.84 -18.79 3.99
CA LEU A 154 -1.39 -19.07 3.93
C LEU A 154 -0.78 -19.46 5.27
N THR A 155 -1.50 -20.13 6.16
CA THR A 155 -0.92 -20.70 7.39
C THR A 155 -0.04 -21.93 7.14
N SER A 156 0.11 -22.39 5.90
CA SER A 156 0.99 -23.50 5.55
C SER A 156 1.42 -23.49 4.08
N GLY A 157 2.64 -23.01 3.79
CA GLY A 157 3.46 -23.60 2.72
C GLY A 157 3.05 -23.33 1.27
N LEU A 158 2.49 -22.16 0.94
CA LEU A 158 2.32 -21.73 -0.45
C LEU A 158 3.53 -20.89 -0.90
N GLU A 159 4.69 -21.52 -0.99
CA GLU A 159 5.89 -20.89 -1.56
C GLU A 159 5.88 -20.86 -3.10
N ASP A 160 5.02 -21.67 -3.76
CA ASP A 160 5.18 -22.00 -5.17
C ASP A 160 4.18 -21.36 -6.16
N ASP A 161 3.06 -20.74 -5.72
CA ASP A 161 1.98 -20.38 -6.66
C ASP A 161 1.69 -18.88 -6.79
N LEU A 162 2.57 -18.00 -6.31
CA LEU A 162 2.34 -16.54 -6.39
C LEU A 162 2.62 -15.95 -7.79
N GLU A 163 3.26 -16.70 -8.67
CA GLU A 163 3.42 -16.33 -10.09
C GLU A 163 2.08 -16.41 -10.86
N ASP A 164 1.11 -17.17 -10.37
CA ASP A 164 -0.13 -17.50 -11.07
C ASP A 164 -1.28 -16.49 -10.88
N TRP A 165 -1.02 -15.33 -10.30
CA TRP A 165 -2.08 -14.32 -10.19
C TRP A 165 -1.95 -13.28 -11.30
N PRO A 166 -2.54 -13.55 -12.46
CA PRO A 166 -2.44 -12.65 -13.59
C PRO A 166 -3.16 -11.35 -13.28
N VAL A 167 -2.47 -10.25 -13.54
CA VAL A 167 -3.10 -8.94 -13.66
C VAL A 167 -3.10 -8.60 -15.14
N ALA A 168 -4.28 -8.56 -15.76
CA ALA A 168 -4.45 -8.24 -17.17
C ALA A 168 -4.55 -6.72 -17.36
N ILE A 169 -3.84 -6.20 -18.35
CA ILE A 169 -3.93 -4.78 -18.75
C ILE A 169 -4.29 -4.68 -20.23
N THR A 170 -5.44 -4.08 -20.52
CA THR A 170 -5.91 -3.83 -21.87
C THR A 170 -5.82 -2.33 -22.17
N TYR A 171 -5.19 -1.97 -23.28
CA TYR A 171 -5.13 -0.60 -23.77
C TYR A 171 -6.20 -0.36 -24.83
N LEU A 172 -6.90 0.77 -24.70
CA LEU A 172 -7.99 1.21 -25.59
C LEU A 172 -7.64 2.57 -26.18
N ASP A 173 -8.07 2.84 -27.40
CA ASP A 173 -8.12 4.19 -27.96
C ASP A 173 -9.29 5.00 -27.36
N ALA A 174 -9.39 6.28 -27.76
CA ALA A 174 -10.46 7.17 -27.30
C ALA A 174 -11.87 6.74 -27.74
N ASP A 175 -11.98 5.92 -28.76
CA ASP A 175 -13.23 5.36 -29.28
C ASP A 175 -13.59 4.01 -28.63
N GLY A 176 -12.70 3.48 -27.77
CA GLY A 176 -12.88 2.22 -27.06
C GLY A 176 -12.45 0.99 -27.87
N ASN A 177 -11.73 1.17 -28.99
CA ASN A 177 -11.17 0.04 -29.71
C ASN A 177 -9.91 -0.46 -28.98
N ILE A 178 -9.72 -1.77 -29.00
CA ILE A 178 -8.56 -2.39 -28.36
C ILE A 178 -7.31 -2.09 -29.20
N LEU A 179 -6.32 -1.48 -28.57
CA LEU A 179 -4.98 -1.28 -29.14
C LEU A 179 -4.07 -2.46 -28.80
N GLU A 180 -4.15 -2.95 -27.55
CA GLU A 180 -3.35 -4.09 -27.09
C GLU A 180 -4.05 -4.75 -25.90
N GLU A 181 -4.15 -6.09 -25.93
CA GLU A 181 -4.60 -6.93 -24.81
C GLU A 181 -3.42 -7.62 -24.14
N ASP A 182 -3.51 -7.87 -22.83
CA ASP A 182 -2.51 -8.59 -22.04
C ASP A 182 -1.10 -8.02 -22.26
N TYR A 183 -1.01 -6.69 -22.21
CA TYR A 183 0.24 -5.98 -22.42
C TYR A 183 1.34 -6.54 -21.54
N SER A 184 2.51 -6.81 -22.14
CA SER A 184 3.75 -7.16 -21.46
C SER A 184 4.90 -6.36 -22.07
N PRO A 185 5.71 -5.64 -21.29
CA PRO A 185 6.91 -4.98 -21.80
C PRO A 185 7.91 -6.00 -22.40
N GLU A 186 8.60 -5.59 -23.49
CA GLU A 186 9.68 -6.35 -24.08
C GLU A 186 10.95 -6.32 -23.23
#